data_0ee18f0706e223caf2749c3f4448550b
#
_entry.id   0ee18f0706e223caf2749c3f4448550b
#
_cell.length_a   1.000
_cell.length_b   1.000
_cell.length_c   1.000
_cell.angle_alpha   90.00
_cell.angle_beta   90.00
_cell.angle_gamma   90.00
#
_symmetry.space_group_name_H-M   'P 1'
#
loop_
_entity.id
_entity.type
_entity.pdbx_description
1 polymer ?
#
loop_
_entity_poly.entity_id
_entity_poly.type
_entity_poly.pdbx_seq_one_letter_code
_entity_poly.pdbx_strand_id
1 'polypeptide(L)'
;MPSNLFPGFFLTLTEEQIIKSGGWVEFRDWDTTPKSEDGSVNGTGLQRYYDELQSASNGAGYAASPGAKLEQWFTDAGFVNIHVEKFVIPYGVWPKDRHLVSFPPLCSVSQTKSSTNLFAQKEIGAWARAQAEAAASACAMLAALTRFKQWTKEEVLLLASQARADSRRRDVHAMFGL
;
A
#
# COMPACT_ATOMS: atom_id res chain seq x y z
N MET A 1 -12.43 -25.86 -7.97
CA MET A 1 -11.02 -25.72 -7.57
C MET A 1 -10.92 -24.52 -6.66
N PRO A 2 -10.35 -24.59 -5.48
CA PRO A 2 -10.34 -23.44 -4.56
C PRO A 2 -9.39 -22.36 -5.10
N SER A 3 -9.97 -21.21 -5.38
CA SER A 3 -9.32 -20.00 -5.93
C SER A 3 -8.48 -19.20 -4.91
N ASN A 4 -8.10 -19.81 -3.79
CA ASN A 4 -7.40 -19.15 -2.69
C ASN A 4 -5.94 -19.59 -2.53
N LEU A 5 -5.30 -19.99 -3.62
CA LEU A 5 -4.05 -20.75 -3.56
C LEU A 5 -2.79 -19.93 -3.29
N PHE A 6 -2.82 -18.59 -3.31
CA PHE A 6 -1.55 -17.86 -3.35
C PHE A 6 -1.08 -17.19 -2.05
N PRO A 7 -1.88 -16.55 -1.20
CA PRO A 7 -1.32 -15.97 0.02
C PRO A 7 -1.10 -17.01 1.14
N GLY A 8 -2.07 -17.91 1.37
CA GLY A 8 -1.94 -18.97 2.37
C GLY A 8 -0.88 -20.00 2.01
N PHE A 9 -0.75 -20.33 0.74
CA PHE A 9 0.25 -21.29 0.25
C PHE A 9 1.69 -20.77 0.40
N PHE A 10 1.93 -19.48 0.18
CA PHE A 10 3.27 -18.91 0.36
C PHE A 10 3.67 -18.88 1.84
N LEU A 11 2.75 -18.55 2.74
CA LEU A 11 2.99 -18.62 4.19
C LEU A 11 3.18 -20.08 4.64
N THR A 12 2.37 -21.01 4.18
CA THR A 12 2.47 -22.44 4.53
C THR A 12 3.77 -23.07 4.02
N LEU A 13 4.23 -22.71 2.82
CA LEU A 13 5.53 -23.17 2.31
C LEU A 13 6.71 -22.62 3.13
N THR A 14 6.60 -21.42 3.67
CA THR A 14 7.63 -20.84 4.53
C THR A 14 7.69 -21.53 5.89
N GLU A 15 6.55 -21.99 6.43
CA GLU A 15 6.52 -22.66 7.73
C GLU A 15 7.26 -24.00 7.72
N GLU A 16 7.00 -24.86 6.75
CA GLU A 16 7.54 -26.21 6.75
C GLU A 16 9.01 -26.31 6.28
N GLN A 17 9.47 -25.34 5.49
CA GLN A 17 10.75 -25.46 4.79
C GLN A 17 11.82 -24.45 5.23
N ILE A 18 11.46 -23.30 5.79
CA ILE A 18 12.40 -22.19 6.03
C ILE A 18 12.48 -21.79 7.50
N ILE A 19 11.39 -21.91 8.27
CA ILE A 19 11.32 -21.42 9.64
C ILE A 19 11.37 -22.59 10.60
N LYS A 20 12.36 -22.59 11.51
CA LYS A 20 12.43 -23.56 12.61
C LYS A 20 11.33 -23.27 13.63
N SER A 21 10.81 -24.32 14.27
CA SER A 21 9.89 -24.17 15.39
C SER A 21 10.45 -23.21 16.45
N GLY A 22 9.64 -22.21 16.86
CA GLY A 22 10.05 -21.13 17.74
C GLY A 22 10.80 -19.98 17.04
N GLY A 23 10.93 -20.02 15.71
CA GLY A 23 11.53 -18.93 14.93
C GLY A 23 10.59 -17.74 14.77
N TRP A 24 11.14 -16.63 14.32
CA TRP A 24 10.41 -15.37 14.04
C TRP A 24 10.33 -15.11 12.56
N VAL A 25 9.22 -14.50 12.17
CA VAL A 25 9.01 -13.99 10.80
C VAL A 25 8.50 -12.56 10.88
N GLU A 26 8.97 -11.72 9.99
CA GLU A 26 8.50 -10.36 9.81
C GLU A 26 8.02 -10.17 8.37
N PHE A 27 6.81 -9.65 8.22
CA PHE A 27 6.24 -9.29 6.93
C PHE A 27 5.85 -7.83 6.92
N ARG A 28 6.14 -7.16 5.80
CA ARG A 28 5.70 -5.78 5.56
C ARG A 28 5.04 -5.73 4.20
N ASP A 29 3.84 -5.20 4.17
CA ASP A 29 3.14 -5.01 2.91
C ASP A 29 2.16 -3.82 2.98
N TRP A 30 1.78 -3.36 1.80
CA TRP A 30 0.98 -2.17 1.64
C TRP A 30 -0.52 -2.45 1.76
N ASP A 31 -1.25 -1.54 2.41
CA ASP A 31 -2.66 -1.31 2.15
C ASP A 31 -2.75 -0.30 0.99
N THR A 32 -3.01 -0.80 -0.19
CA THR A 32 -3.06 0.01 -1.43
C THR A 32 -4.37 0.79 -1.59
N THR A 33 -5.20 0.85 -0.54
CA THR A 33 -6.42 1.67 -0.52
C THR A 33 -6.08 3.09 -0.11
N PRO A 34 -6.16 4.09 -1.00
CA PRO A 34 -5.90 5.47 -0.63
C PRO A 34 -7.00 5.98 0.31
N LYS A 35 -6.59 6.63 1.38
CA LYS A 35 -7.46 7.22 2.41
C LYS A 35 -7.13 8.69 2.58
N SER A 36 -8.07 9.49 3.07
CA SER A 36 -7.86 10.86 3.52
C SER A 36 -8.76 11.14 4.70
N GLU A 37 -8.28 11.92 5.67
CA GLU A 37 -9.08 12.29 6.84
C GLU A 37 -10.16 13.30 6.50
N ASP A 38 -9.89 14.17 5.55
CA ASP A 38 -10.79 15.22 5.07
C ASP A 38 -11.67 14.82 3.88
N GLY A 39 -11.59 13.57 3.45
CA GLY A 39 -12.32 13.08 2.28
C GLY A 39 -11.82 13.61 0.94
N SER A 40 -10.70 14.32 0.90
CA SER A 40 -10.19 14.97 -0.31
C SER A 40 -9.78 14.01 -1.42
N VAL A 41 -9.57 12.74 -1.10
CA VAL A 41 -9.27 11.69 -2.07
C VAL A 41 -10.52 11.15 -2.76
N ASN A 42 -11.70 11.36 -2.16
CA ASN A 42 -12.94 10.79 -2.68
C ASN A 42 -13.31 11.38 -4.05
N GLY A 43 -13.66 10.49 -4.98
CA GLY A 43 -14.05 10.87 -6.34
C GLY A 43 -12.91 11.35 -7.23
N THR A 44 -11.66 11.28 -6.77
CA THR A 44 -10.48 11.60 -7.58
C THR A 44 -10.13 10.46 -8.54
N GLY A 45 -9.43 10.80 -9.61
CA GLY A 45 -8.82 9.82 -10.51
C GLY A 45 -7.79 8.95 -9.80
N LEU A 46 -7.16 9.48 -8.74
CA LEU A 46 -6.25 8.71 -7.89
C LEU A 46 -6.98 7.58 -7.17
N GLN A 47 -8.12 7.85 -6.52
CA GLN A 47 -8.93 6.82 -5.88
C GLN A 47 -9.38 5.76 -6.90
N ARG A 48 -9.99 6.23 -8.00
CA ARG A 48 -10.48 5.34 -9.06
C ARG A 48 -9.37 4.45 -9.61
N TYR A 49 -8.16 4.98 -9.77
CA TYR A 49 -7.00 4.22 -10.21
C TYR A 49 -6.72 3.01 -9.31
N TYR A 50 -6.66 3.21 -8.00
CA TYR A 50 -6.40 2.11 -7.05
C TYR A 50 -7.59 1.16 -6.91
N ASP A 51 -8.82 1.65 -6.95
CA ASP A 51 -10.02 0.82 -6.92
C ASP A 51 -10.07 -0.13 -8.11
N GLU A 52 -9.76 0.36 -9.31
CA GLU A 52 -9.73 -0.45 -10.53
C GLU A 52 -8.58 -1.46 -10.49
N LEU A 53 -7.41 -1.08 -9.99
CA LEU A 53 -6.28 -1.99 -9.79
C LEU A 53 -6.63 -3.11 -8.82
N GLN A 54 -7.21 -2.79 -7.68
CA GLN A 54 -7.65 -3.78 -6.69
C GLN A 54 -8.72 -4.71 -7.26
N SER A 55 -9.70 -4.15 -7.95
CA SER A 55 -10.76 -4.93 -8.59
C SER A 55 -10.20 -5.91 -9.64
N ALA A 56 -9.27 -5.46 -10.48
CA ALA A 56 -8.62 -6.30 -11.49
C ALA A 56 -7.78 -7.41 -10.84
N SER A 57 -6.98 -7.07 -9.84
CA SER A 57 -6.13 -8.03 -9.12
C SER A 57 -6.95 -9.07 -8.38
N ASN A 58 -8.00 -8.65 -7.65
CA ASN A 58 -8.89 -9.56 -6.94
C ASN A 58 -9.64 -10.49 -7.92
N GLY A 59 -10.08 -9.97 -9.07
CA GLY A 59 -10.68 -10.77 -10.13
C GLY A 59 -9.71 -11.81 -10.73
N ALA A 60 -8.43 -11.54 -10.70
CA ALA A 60 -7.38 -12.47 -11.11
C ALA A 60 -6.94 -13.46 -10.02
N GLY A 61 -7.52 -13.38 -8.80
CA GLY A 61 -7.16 -14.22 -7.67
C GLY A 61 -5.96 -13.72 -6.85
N TYR A 62 -5.48 -12.49 -7.10
CA TYR A 62 -4.40 -11.87 -6.33
C TYR A 62 -4.95 -10.92 -5.28
N ALA A 63 -4.40 -10.95 -4.08
CA ALA A 63 -4.70 -9.93 -3.08
C ALA A 63 -3.97 -8.63 -3.44
N ALA A 64 -4.72 -7.61 -3.85
CA ALA A 64 -4.14 -6.32 -4.22
C ALA A 64 -3.72 -5.47 -3.01
N SER A 65 -4.26 -5.75 -1.84
CA SER A 65 -3.98 -5.05 -0.58
C SER A 65 -3.74 -6.07 0.52
N PRO A 66 -2.60 -6.79 0.48
CA PRO A 66 -2.32 -7.87 1.41
C PRO A 66 -2.11 -7.36 2.85
N GLY A 67 -1.57 -6.16 3.03
CA GLY A 67 -1.30 -5.59 4.36
C GLY A 67 -2.50 -5.65 5.31
N ALA A 68 -3.70 -5.39 4.82
CA ALA A 68 -4.92 -5.46 5.62
C ALA A 68 -5.33 -6.88 6.04
N LYS A 69 -4.77 -7.91 5.42
CA LYS A 69 -5.12 -9.33 5.65
C LYS A 69 -4.02 -10.14 6.32
N LEU A 70 -2.83 -9.57 6.46
CA LEU A 70 -1.66 -10.29 6.99
C LEU A 70 -1.92 -10.89 8.37
N GLU A 71 -2.52 -10.14 9.29
CA GLU A 71 -2.82 -10.61 10.65
C GLU A 71 -3.68 -11.89 10.63
N GLN A 72 -4.74 -11.88 9.80
CA GLN A 72 -5.61 -13.04 9.64
C GLN A 72 -4.86 -14.23 9.03
N TRP A 73 -4.06 -13.99 8.00
CA TRP A 73 -3.31 -15.06 7.35
C TRP A 73 -2.25 -15.69 8.26
N PHE A 74 -1.57 -14.90 9.09
CA PHE A 74 -0.66 -15.42 10.10
C PHE A 74 -1.38 -16.24 11.17
N THR A 75 -2.56 -15.78 11.61
CA THR A 75 -3.40 -16.52 12.55
C THR A 75 -3.85 -17.85 11.95
N ASP A 76 -4.34 -17.83 10.72
CA ASP A 76 -4.82 -19.02 10.01
C ASP A 76 -3.69 -20.04 9.74
N ALA A 77 -2.45 -19.55 9.57
CA ALA A 77 -1.25 -20.36 9.39
C ALA A 77 -0.68 -20.92 10.71
N GLY A 78 -1.28 -20.60 11.87
CA GLY A 78 -0.88 -21.16 13.16
C GLY A 78 0.22 -20.38 13.89
N PHE A 79 0.61 -19.20 13.41
CA PHE A 79 1.53 -18.34 14.15
C PHE A 79 0.92 -17.85 15.44
N VAL A 80 1.74 -17.76 16.48
CA VAL A 80 1.38 -17.27 17.81
C VAL A 80 2.16 -15.98 18.10
N ASN A 81 1.68 -15.18 19.06
CA ASN A 81 2.32 -13.91 19.45
C ASN A 81 2.46 -12.93 18.28
N ILE A 82 1.42 -12.82 17.46
CA ILE A 82 1.38 -11.92 16.33
C ILE A 82 1.36 -10.48 16.83
N HIS A 83 2.30 -9.67 16.38
CA HIS A 83 2.36 -8.24 16.65
C HIS A 83 2.17 -7.48 15.34
N VAL A 84 1.19 -6.57 15.31
CA VAL A 84 0.86 -5.79 14.12
C VAL A 84 1.14 -4.32 14.39
N GLU A 85 2.01 -3.73 13.59
CA GLU A 85 2.23 -2.29 13.57
C GLU A 85 1.70 -1.72 12.26
N LYS A 86 0.93 -0.64 12.34
CA LYS A 86 0.36 0.03 11.17
C LYS A 86 1.00 1.40 11.02
N PHE A 87 1.60 1.62 9.89
CA PHE A 87 2.19 2.91 9.52
C PHE A 87 1.31 3.60 8.50
N VAL A 88 1.19 4.91 8.60
CA VAL A 88 0.50 5.73 7.62
C VAL A 88 1.52 6.53 6.84
N ILE A 89 1.53 6.36 5.53
CA ILE A 89 2.46 7.01 4.63
C ILE A 89 1.70 8.07 3.83
N PRO A 90 2.04 9.35 3.97
CA PRO A 90 1.44 10.40 3.17
C PRO A 90 1.85 10.26 1.69
N TYR A 91 0.94 10.58 0.81
CA TYR A 91 1.19 10.58 -0.63
C TYR A 91 1.43 12.01 -1.10
N GLY A 92 2.68 12.47 -1.00
CA GLY A 92 3.08 13.83 -1.32
C GLY A 92 3.59 14.64 -0.11
N VAL A 93 3.89 15.90 -0.35
CA VAL A 93 4.51 16.82 0.64
C VAL A 93 3.50 17.68 1.40
N TRP A 94 2.23 17.31 1.36
CA TRP A 94 1.14 18.07 1.94
C TRP A 94 1.09 18.11 3.49
N PRO A 95 1.61 17.12 4.25
CA PRO A 95 1.49 17.16 5.70
C PRO A 95 2.05 18.45 6.29
N LYS A 96 1.19 19.13 7.06
CA LYS A 96 1.52 20.38 7.77
C LYS A 96 1.72 20.12 9.26
N ASP A 97 1.10 19.07 9.78
CA ASP A 97 1.03 18.81 11.21
C ASP A 97 1.91 17.65 11.66
N ARG A 98 2.42 17.75 12.89
CA ARG A 98 3.40 16.83 13.49
C ARG A 98 2.78 15.52 13.98
N HIS A 99 1.45 15.43 14.06
CA HIS A 99 0.74 14.32 14.70
C HIS A 99 0.30 13.22 13.74
N LEU A 100 0.32 13.47 12.42
CA LEU A 100 -0.26 12.57 11.42
C LEU A 100 0.56 11.32 11.12
N VAL A 101 1.78 11.21 11.61
CA VAL A 101 2.59 10.01 11.40
C VAL A 101 3.36 9.66 12.65
N SER A 102 2.83 8.71 13.40
CA SER A 102 3.57 8.05 14.46
C SER A 102 4.36 6.91 13.85
N PHE A 103 5.62 7.17 13.47
CA PHE A 103 6.57 6.09 13.28
C PHE A 103 7.16 5.73 14.64
N PRO A 104 7.04 4.48 15.12
CA PRO A 104 7.87 4.04 16.22
C PRO A 104 9.34 4.15 15.79
N PRO A 105 10.24 4.51 16.72
CA PRO A 105 11.66 4.66 16.40
C PRO A 105 12.23 3.31 15.98
N LEU A 106 12.52 3.16 14.70
CA LEU A 106 13.12 1.94 14.13
C LEU A 106 14.60 1.78 14.49
N CYS A 107 15.12 2.60 15.35
CA CYS A 107 16.44 2.43 15.95
C CYS A 107 16.53 3.32 17.17
N SER A 108 17.13 2.81 18.23
CA SER A 108 17.47 3.51 19.46
C SER A 108 18.51 4.62 19.22
N VAL A 109 18.16 5.62 18.44
CA VAL A 109 18.89 6.87 18.36
C VAL A 109 18.08 7.91 19.12
N SER A 110 18.69 8.45 20.15
CA SER A 110 18.15 9.40 21.11
C SER A 110 17.11 10.36 20.54
N GLN A 111 15.97 10.38 21.22
CA GLN A 111 14.85 11.29 21.02
C GLN A 111 15.30 12.75 21.04
N THR A 112 15.57 13.31 19.88
CA THR A 112 15.46 14.75 19.70
C THR A 112 14.08 15.04 19.13
N LYS A 113 13.23 15.50 20.03
CA LYS A 113 11.83 15.78 19.78
C LYS A 113 11.66 16.78 18.63
N SER A 114 10.76 16.47 17.72
CA SER A 114 9.80 17.39 17.09
C SER A 114 10.04 17.98 15.69
N SER A 115 11.21 18.34 15.25
CA SER A 115 11.36 18.91 13.88
C SER A 115 11.76 17.88 12.82
N THR A 116 12.44 16.85 13.23
CA THR A 116 12.98 15.79 12.36
C THR A 116 11.86 14.96 11.72
N ASN A 117 10.74 14.73 12.43
CA ASN A 117 9.65 13.91 11.94
C ASN A 117 8.89 14.54 10.75
N LEU A 118 8.69 15.85 10.75
CA LEU A 118 7.95 16.51 9.66
C LEU A 118 8.77 16.55 8.35
N PHE A 119 10.08 16.76 8.45
CA PHE A 119 10.96 16.70 7.28
C PHE A 119 11.01 15.29 6.71
N ALA A 120 11.21 14.29 7.55
CA ALA A 120 11.20 12.88 7.14
C ALA A 120 9.88 12.47 6.49
N GLN A 121 8.75 12.93 7.01
CA GLN A 121 7.42 12.66 6.45
C GLN A 121 7.23 13.28 5.07
N LYS A 122 7.65 14.53 4.90
CA LYS A 122 7.60 15.19 3.59
C LYS A 122 8.51 14.52 2.57
N GLU A 123 9.66 14.08 3.01
CA GLU A 123 10.61 13.36 2.17
C GLU A 123 10.06 11.99 1.78
N ILE A 124 9.56 11.20 2.74
CA ILE A 124 8.90 9.91 2.49
C ILE A 124 7.70 10.11 1.56
N GLY A 125 6.86 11.12 1.82
CA GLY A 125 5.71 11.44 0.98
C GLY A 125 6.10 11.83 -0.45
N ALA A 126 7.19 12.59 -0.61
CA ALA A 126 7.73 12.92 -1.92
C ALA A 126 8.22 11.68 -2.68
N TRP A 127 8.94 10.78 -1.98
CA TRP A 127 9.38 9.51 -2.56
C TRP A 127 8.21 8.57 -2.89
N ALA A 128 7.23 8.45 -2.00
CA ALA A 128 6.02 7.66 -2.23
C ALA A 128 5.28 8.14 -3.49
N ARG A 129 5.13 9.45 -3.64
CA ARG A 129 4.53 10.02 -4.85
C ARG A 129 5.37 9.77 -6.09
N ALA A 130 6.68 10.00 -6.02
CA ALA A 130 7.58 9.80 -7.16
C ALA A 130 7.59 8.34 -7.62
N GLN A 131 7.63 7.41 -6.69
CA GLN A 131 7.55 5.97 -6.97
C GLN A 131 6.22 5.60 -7.62
N ALA A 132 5.12 6.09 -7.08
CA ALA A 132 3.80 5.79 -7.62
C ALA A 132 3.57 6.47 -8.98
N GLU A 133 4.06 7.70 -9.20
CA GLU A 133 4.03 8.34 -10.52
C GLU A 133 4.85 7.54 -11.55
N ALA A 134 5.97 6.97 -11.16
CA ALA A 134 6.78 6.11 -12.01
C ALA A 134 6.12 4.74 -12.25
N ALA A 135 5.59 4.11 -11.20
CA ALA A 135 4.91 2.81 -11.28
C ALA A 135 3.52 2.91 -11.94
N ALA A 136 2.79 3.99 -11.66
CA ALA A 136 1.51 4.29 -12.31
C ALA A 136 1.67 4.48 -13.83
N SER A 137 2.92 4.64 -14.25
CA SER A 137 3.20 4.81 -15.65
C SER A 137 3.03 3.57 -16.49
N ALA A 138 2.05 2.79 -16.29
CA ALA A 138 1.50 2.00 -17.35
C ALA A 138 1.75 0.48 -17.34
N CYS A 139 2.85 -0.06 -16.83
CA CYS A 139 3.10 -1.48 -17.10
C CYS A 139 2.27 -2.42 -16.25
N ALA A 140 2.14 -2.17 -14.94
CA ALA A 140 1.39 -3.06 -14.05
C ALA A 140 -0.12 -2.94 -14.28
N MET A 141 -0.63 -1.70 -14.39
CA MET A 141 -2.04 -1.48 -14.64
C MET A 141 -2.47 -1.85 -16.05
N LEU A 142 -1.64 -1.54 -17.04
CA LEU A 142 -1.95 -1.90 -18.42
C LEU A 142 -2.18 -3.41 -18.52
N ALA A 143 -1.27 -4.22 -17.95
CA ALA A 143 -1.41 -5.67 -17.96
C ALA A 143 -2.63 -6.14 -17.17
N ALA A 144 -2.88 -5.58 -15.98
CA ALA A 144 -4.00 -5.99 -15.14
C ALA A 144 -5.36 -5.63 -15.76
N LEU A 145 -5.55 -4.38 -16.17
CA LEU A 145 -6.83 -3.91 -16.69
C LEU A 145 -7.13 -4.44 -18.09
N THR A 146 -6.14 -4.54 -18.98
CA THR A 146 -6.37 -5.09 -20.32
C THR A 146 -6.65 -6.59 -20.30
N ARG A 147 -5.96 -7.36 -19.43
CA ARG A 147 -6.14 -8.84 -19.39
C ARG A 147 -7.38 -9.25 -18.61
N PHE A 148 -7.68 -8.58 -17.50
CA PHE A 148 -8.73 -9.03 -16.58
C PHE A 148 -10.02 -8.23 -16.68
N LYS A 149 -9.96 -7.00 -17.17
CA LYS A 149 -11.14 -6.13 -17.33
C LYS A 149 -11.43 -5.75 -18.78
N GLN A 150 -10.63 -6.20 -19.72
CA GLN A 150 -10.80 -5.93 -21.15
C GLN A 150 -10.81 -4.42 -21.51
N TRP A 151 -10.12 -3.60 -20.70
CA TRP A 151 -9.96 -2.19 -21.00
C TRP A 151 -9.01 -1.99 -22.19
N THR A 152 -9.28 -0.95 -22.96
CA THR A 152 -8.35 -0.52 -24.01
C THR A 152 -7.12 0.14 -23.39
N LYS A 153 -6.04 0.16 -24.14
CA LYS A 153 -4.80 0.85 -23.73
C LYS A 153 -5.04 2.33 -23.46
N GLU A 154 -5.87 2.96 -24.29
CA GLU A 154 -6.23 4.36 -24.22
C GLU A 154 -6.96 4.69 -22.94
N GLU A 155 -7.94 3.87 -22.54
CA GLU A 155 -8.67 4.02 -21.28
C GLU A 155 -7.76 3.91 -20.07
N VAL A 156 -6.83 2.95 -20.07
CA VAL A 156 -5.86 2.80 -18.99
C VAL A 156 -4.93 4.01 -18.91
N LEU A 157 -4.43 4.49 -20.04
CA LEU A 157 -3.55 5.66 -20.07
C LEU A 157 -4.28 6.94 -19.63
N LEU A 158 -5.55 7.08 -19.99
CA LEU A 158 -6.37 8.20 -19.53
C LEU A 158 -6.53 8.18 -18.01
N LEU A 159 -6.90 7.03 -17.43
CA LEU A 159 -7.02 6.90 -15.99
C LEU A 159 -5.69 7.17 -15.27
N ALA A 160 -4.59 6.63 -15.77
CA ALA A 160 -3.26 6.87 -15.21
C ALA A 160 -2.86 8.36 -15.28
N SER A 161 -3.23 9.06 -16.35
CA SER A 161 -2.96 10.50 -16.47
C SER A 161 -3.78 11.33 -15.48
N GLN A 162 -5.05 10.97 -15.26
CA GLN A 162 -5.92 11.59 -14.24
C GLN A 162 -5.37 11.37 -12.83
N ALA A 163 -4.99 10.13 -12.50
CA ALA A 163 -4.40 9.81 -11.21
C ALA A 163 -3.13 10.60 -10.93
N ARG A 164 -2.26 10.77 -11.95
CA ARG A 164 -1.06 11.61 -11.83
C ARG A 164 -1.39 13.09 -11.64
N ALA A 165 -2.38 13.60 -12.35
CA ALA A 165 -2.82 14.98 -12.19
C ALA A 165 -3.31 15.22 -10.76
N ASP A 166 -4.15 14.32 -10.22
CA ASP A 166 -4.67 14.42 -8.87
C ASP A 166 -3.59 14.24 -7.80
N SER A 167 -2.60 13.38 -8.04
CA SER A 167 -1.47 13.19 -7.11
C SER A 167 -0.62 14.45 -6.90
N ARG A 168 -0.66 15.39 -7.86
CA ARG A 168 0.08 16.65 -7.81
C ARG A 168 -0.72 17.78 -7.19
N ARG A 169 -2.00 17.59 -7.00
CA ARG A 169 -2.87 18.59 -6.37
C ARG A 169 -2.49 18.76 -4.90
N ARG A 170 -2.52 20.01 -4.44
CA ARG A 170 -2.19 20.35 -3.03
C ARG A 170 -3.37 20.18 -2.09
N ASP A 171 -4.57 20.05 -2.64
CA ASP A 171 -5.82 19.86 -1.94
C ASP A 171 -6.23 18.38 -1.82
N VAL A 172 -5.44 17.46 -2.36
CA VAL A 172 -5.64 16.01 -2.22
C VAL A 172 -4.65 15.47 -1.19
N HIS A 173 -5.18 15.09 -0.03
CA HIS A 173 -4.39 14.66 1.14
C HIS A 173 -4.43 13.14 1.28
N ALA A 174 -4.03 12.42 0.23
CA ALA A 174 -4.04 10.97 0.22
C ALA A 174 -2.97 10.38 1.14
N MET A 175 -3.32 9.25 1.77
CA MET A 175 -2.46 8.44 2.64
C MET A 175 -2.63 6.96 2.31
N PHE A 176 -1.58 6.18 2.51
CA PHE A 176 -1.60 4.73 2.40
C PHE A 176 -1.20 4.08 3.72
N GLY A 177 -1.69 2.87 3.97
CA GLY A 177 -1.27 2.04 5.09
C GLY A 177 -0.08 1.14 4.72
N LEU A 178 0.79 0.87 5.67
CA LEU A 178 1.87 -0.12 5.60
C LEU A 178 1.82 -0.98 6.85
#